data_2e4f3b3adb3b365315465afc5ce500b7
#
_entry.id   2e4f3b3adb3b365315465afc5ce500b7
#
_cell.length_a   1.000
_cell.length_b   1.000
_cell.length_c   1.000
_cell.angle_alpha   90.00
_cell.angle_beta   90.00
_cell.angle_gamma   90.00
#
_symmetry.space_group_name_H-M   'P 1'
#
loop_
_entity.id
_entity.type
_entity.pdbx_description
1 polymer ?
#
loop_
_entity_poly.entity_id
_entity_poly.type
_entity_poly.pdbx_seq_one_letter_code
_entity_poly.pdbx_strand_id
1 'polypeptide(L)'
;MRALILCFLIALTLCACSSSKRPVAEAPPPKYQPTPESTPVALTVPTTAPKPSEVEQAVKRIFKDAAVIDTNYNPSFLSGDFNGDGSQDLAVILKPAKLDLMNQELPPWLVRQPRNNKASRTPAPIEKDETFLAVIHGFGANHWRDPDATQTFVLKGVVGQNLKVHSSNEFASANSGKKLPRPQGDLIGETVAGTPGYLYFAQATYSWYDPKTFDDSQSAPGAFHKSRMK
;
A
#
# COMPACT_ATOMS: atom_id res chain seq x y z
N MET A 1 19.73 -60.74 9.08
CA MET A 1 19.70 -61.48 10.37
C MET A 1 18.86 -60.67 11.36
N ARG A 2 17.73 -61.31 11.83
CA ARG A 2 16.97 -61.12 13.09
C ARG A 2 16.51 -59.66 13.40
N ALA A 3 15.30 -59.23 13.13
CA ALA A 3 14.02 -59.54 13.79
C ALA A 3 14.02 -59.22 15.30
N LEU A 4 13.35 -58.15 15.72
CA LEU A 4 12.70 -58.09 17.04
C LEU A 4 11.45 -57.16 16.95
N ILE A 5 10.31 -57.85 16.97
CA ILE A 5 8.93 -57.36 17.13
C ILE A 5 8.74 -57.12 18.62
N LEU A 6 8.32 -55.91 19.01
CA LEU A 6 7.85 -55.69 20.39
C LEU A 6 6.39 -55.22 20.33
N CYS A 7 5.49 -56.16 20.63
CA CYS A 7 4.08 -55.93 20.89
C CYS A 7 3.89 -55.17 22.21
N PHE A 8 3.19 -54.02 22.20
CA PHE A 8 2.67 -53.41 23.41
C PHE A 8 1.14 -53.52 23.39
N LEU A 9 0.64 -54.41 24.24
CA LEU A 9 -0.76 -54.55 24.61
C LEU A 9 -1.10 -53.43 25.60
N ILE A 10 -2.05 -52.54 25.21
CA ILE A 10 -2.61 -51.61 26.13
C ILE A 10 -4.05 -52.05 26.44
N ALA A 11 -4.27 -52.34 27.70
CA ALA A 11 -5.52 -52.79 28.27
C ALA A 11 -6.53 -51.62 28.32
N LEU A 12 -7.74 -51.82 27.75
CA LEU A 12 -8.88 -50.94 27.89
C LEU A 12 -9.50 -51.13 29.29
N THR A 13 -9.42 -50.13 30.15
CA THR A 13 -10.25 -50.04 31.35
C THR A 13 -11.48 -49.17 31.05
N LEU A 14 -12.63 -49.80 30.92
CA LEU A 14 -13.94 -49.18 30.87
C LEU A 14 -14.33 -48.67 32.24
N CYS A 15 -14.30 -47.34 32.44
CA CYS A 15 -14.85 -46.69 33.61
C CYS A 15 -16.27 -46.21 33.25
N ALA A 16 -17.28 -46.94 33.65
CA ALA A 16 -18.68 -46.55 33.54
C ALA A 16 -19.02 -45.54 34.64
N CYS A 17 -19.01 -44.24 34.33
CA CYS A 17 -19.59 -43.22 35.17
C CYS A 17 -21.07 -43.01 34.85
N SER A 18 -21.92 -43.46 35.74
CA SER A 18 -23.34 -43.21 35.79
C SER A 18 -23.58 -41.74 36.13
N SER A 19 -23.89 -40.90 35.13
CA SER A 19 -24.25 -39.49 35.35
C SER A 19 -25.74 -39.37 35.62
N SER A 20 -26.10 -39.15 36.88
CA SER A 20 -27.40 -38.69 37.30
C SER A 20 -27.69 -37.29 36.69
N LYS A 21 -28.61 -37.23 35.73
CA LYS A 21 -29.10 -35.97 35.15
C LYS A 21 -30.00 -35.26 36.18
N ARG A 22 -29.48 -34.24 36.84
CA ARG A 22 -30.32 -33.22 37.47
C ARG A 22 -30.83 -32.27 36.35
N PRO A 23 -32.13 -31.94 36.34
CA PRO A 23 -32.61 -30.89 35.44
C PRO A 23 -32.01 -29.55 35.84
N VAL A 24 -31.12 -29.02 35.03
CA VAL A 24 -30.66 -27.63 35.16
C VAL A 24 -31.78 -26.78 34.64
N ALA A 25 -32.34 -25.93 35.49
CA ALA A 25 -33.26 -24.88 35.05
C ALA A 25 -32.54 -23.95 34.09
N GLU A 26 -33.03 -23.91 32.85
CA GLU A 26 -32.50 -23.07 31.76
C GLU A 26 -32.70 -21.60 32.18
N ALA A 27 -31.61 -20.91 32.43
CA ALA A 27 -31.62 -19.47 32.68
C ALA A 27 -32.10 -18.74 31.44
N PRO A 28 -32.98 -17.74 31.54
CA PRO A 28 -33.44 -17.00 30.37
C PRO A 28 -32.24 -16.36 29.63
N PRO A 29 -32.22 -16.36 28.28
CA PRO A 29 -31.12 -15.81 27.51
C PRO A 29 -30.89 -14.34 27.87
N PRO A 30 -29.63 -13.91 27.99
CA PRO A 30 -29.31 -12.52 28.29
C PRO A 30 -29.94 -11.61 27.23
N LYS A 31 -30.73 -10.62 27.69
CA LYS A 31 -31.26 -9.59 26.80
C LYS A 31 -30.10 -8.88 26.12
N TYR A 32 -29.99 -9.06 24.80
CA TYR A 32 -29.04 -8.34 23.98
C TYR A 32 -29.30 -6.84 24.13
N GLN A 33 -28.49 -6.14 24.87
CA GLN A 33 -28.41 -4.69 24.79
C GLN A 33 -27.55 -4.36 23.57
N PRO A 34 -28.06 -3.64 22.55
CA PRO A 34 -27.21 -3.18 21.46
C PRO A 34 -26.12 -2.30 22.06
N THR A 35 -24.88 -2.72 21.88
CA THR A 35 -23.72 -1.87 22.16
C THR A 35 -23.92 -0.59 21.35
N PRO A 36 -23.78 0.62 21.93
CA PRO A 36 -23.86 1.85 21.16
C PRO A 36 -22.81 1.78 20.05
N GLU A 37 -23.30 1.84 18.80
CA GLU A 37 -22.49 1.88 17.61
C GLU A 37 -21.56 3.10 17.75
N SER A 38 -20.27 2.87 17.98
CA SER A 38 -19.29 3.93 18.02
C SER A 38 -19.24 4.56 16.65
N THR A 39 -19.85 5.73 16.52
CA THR A 39 -19.73 6.58 15.32
C THR A 39 -18.24 6.71 15.02
N PRO A 40 -17.76 6.36 13.80
CA PRO A 40 -16.37 6.57 13.45
C PRO A 40 -16.09 8.06 13.58
N VAL A 41 -15.30 8.45 14.57
CA VAL A 41 -14.74 9.79 14.64
C VAL A 41 -13.79 9.89 13.45
N ALA A 42 -14.17 10.64 12.44
CA ALA A 42 -13.26 11.00 11.37
C ALA A 42 -12.09 11.74 12.03
N LEU A 43 -10.97 11.04 12.16
CA LEU A 43 -9.71 11.63 12.59
C LEU A 43 -9.30 12.61 11.49
N THR A 44 -9.65 13.88 11.68
CA THR A 44 -9.09 14.95 10.86
C THR A 44 -7.62 15.05 11.23
N VAL A 45 -6.78 14.46 10.39
CA VAL A 45 -5.33 14.57 10.49
C VAL A 45 -4.96 16.05 10.36
N PRO A 46 -4.29 16.67 11.36
CA PRO A 46 -3.80 18.03 11.22
C PRO A 46 -2.79 18.06 10.09
N THR A 47 -3.14 18.59 8.95
CA THR A 47 -2.30 18.68 7.75
C THR A 47 -1.26 19.80 7.96
N THR A 48 -0.21 19.51 8.70
CA THR A 48 0.95 20.42 8.74
C THR A 48 1.72 20.26 7.44
N ALA A 49 1.83 21.36 6.67
CA ALA A 49 2.59 21.35 5.44
C ALA A 49 4.04 20.88 5.68
N PRO A 50 4.61 20.04 4.80
CA PRO A 50 5.98 19.58 4.91
C PRO A 50 6.97 20.76 4.85
N LYS A 51 7.95 20.78 5.78
CA LYS A 51 9.09 21.68 5.68
C LYS A 51 10.23 21.00 4.93
N PRO A 52 10.98 21.69 4.08
CA PRO A 52 12.09 21.10 3.33
C PRO A 52 13.07 20.29 4.19
N SER A 53 13.45 20.81 5.36
CA SER A 53 14.35 20.12 6.28
C SER A 53 13.78 18.82 6.87
N GLU A 54 12.47 18.74 7.08
CA GLU A 54 11.78 17.51 7.54
C GLU A 54 11.77 16.48 6.42
N VAL A 55 11.55 16.92 5.18
CA VAL A 55 11.57 16.05 3.99
C VAL A 55 12.97 15.47 3.77
N GLU A 56 14.01 16.29 3.86
CA GLU A 56 15.41 15.84 3.79
C GLU A 56 15.73 14.79 4.86
N GLN A 57 15.26 14.99 6.10
CA GLN A 57 15.42 14.02 7.18
C GLN A 57 14.71 12.70 6.88
N ALA A 58 13.48 12.74 6.36
CA ALA A 58 12.75 11.55 5.97
C ALA A 58 13.45 10.79 4.83
N VAL A 59 13.91 11.49 3.79
CA VAL A 59 14.67 10.90 2.69
C VAL A 59 15.96 10.25 3.21
N LYS A 60 16.71 10.96 4.06
CA LYS A 60 17.94 10.43 4.65
C LYS A 60 17.69 9.20 5.54
N ARG A 61 16.59 9.20 6.29
CA ARG A 61 16.22 8.04 7.13
C ARG A 61 15.99 6.79 6.27
N ILE A 62 15.25 6.91 5.17
CA ILE A 62 14.86 5.77 4.31
C ILE A 62 16.01 5.37 3.37
N PHE A 63 16.53 6.35 2.61
CA PHE A 63 17.44 6.08 1.50
C PHE A 63 18.92 6.20 1.89
N LYS A 64 19.21 6.78 3.07
CA LYS A 64 20.59 7.06 3.50
C LYS A 64 21.33 7.88 2.42
N ASP A 65 22.38 7.29 1.83
CA ASP A 65 23.15 7.90 0.73
C ASP A 65 22.73 7.37 -0.66
N ALA A 66 21.72 6.53 -0.74
CA ALA A 66 21.32 5.91 -2.03
C ALA A 66 20.68 6.92 -2.98
N ALA A 67 19.88 7.87 -2.44
CA ALA A 67 19.14 8.85 -3.24
C ALA A 67 19.14 10.24 -2.58
N VAL A 68 18.90 11.26 -3.39
CA VAL A 68 18.76 12.66 -2.98
C VAL A 68 17.54 13.29 -3.64
N ILE A 69 17.01 14.36 -3.05
CA ILE A 69 15.89 15.11 -3.62
C ILE A 69 16.34 15.75 -4.95
N ASP A 70 15.51 15.59 -5.98
CA ASP A 70 15.76 16.28 -7.25
C ASP A 70 15.12 17.67 -7.21
N THR A 71 15.95 18.68 -7.02
CA THR A 71 15.55 20.09 -6.93
C THR A 71 15.22 20.75 -8.27
N ASN A 72 15.32 20.01 -9.39
CA ASN A 72 14.88 20.49 -10.70
C ASN A 72 13.35 20.53 -10.84
N TYR A 73 12.62 19.98 -9.87
CA TYR A 73 11.17 19.98 -9.87
C TYR A 73 10.59 20.94 -8.82
N ASN A 74 9.48 21.59 -9.18
CA ASN A 74 8.76 22.49 -8.28
C ASN A 74 7.24 22.27 -8.44
N PRO A 75 6.56 21.73 -7.41
CA PRO A 75 7.14 21.22 -6.17
C PRO A 75 7.94 19.92 -6.40
N SER A 76 8.99 19.69 -5.59
CA SER A 76 9.73 18.41 -5.56
C SER A 76 9.15 17.40 -4.56
N PHE A 77 8.19 17.81 -3.75
CA PHE A 77 7.50 16.96 -2.78
C PHE A 77 6.09 17.48 -2.50
N LEU A 78 5.24 16.60 -2.01
CA LEU A 78 3.90 16.89 -1.50
C LEU A 78 3.50 15.87 -0.44
N SER A 79 2.43 16.16 0.31
CA SER A 79 1.89 15.24 1.30
C SER A 79 0.37 15.09 1.13
N GLY A 80 -0.13 13.89 1.45
CA GLY A 80 -1.54 13.52 1.39
C GLY A 80 -1.74 12.19 2.09
N ASP A 81 -2.93 11.70 2.18
CA ASP A 81 -3.23 10.33 2.63
C ASP A 81 -3.41 9.44 1.40
N PHE A 82 -2.29 8.97 0.83
CA PHE A 82 -2.31 8.26 -0.46
C PHE A 82 -2.79 6.81 -0.35
N ASN A 83 -2.63 6.18 0.82
CA ASN A 83 -3.05 4.81 1.06
C ASN A 83 -4.43 4.69 1.74
N GLY A 84 -5.01 5.80 2.22
CA GLY A 84 -6.33 5.87 2.82
C GLY A 84 -6.41 5.31 4.24
N ASP A 85 -5.30 5.29 4.98
CA ASP A 85 -5.25 4.79 6.36
C ASP A 85 -5.47 5.88 7.41
N GLY A 86 -5.65 7.14 6.99
CA GLY A 86 -5.82 8.29 7.86
C GLY A 86 -4.51 8.91 8.35
N SER A 87 -3.36 8.40 7.90
CA SER A 87 -2.04 8.95 8.20
C SER A 87 -1.52 9.76 7.02
N GLN A 88 -0.89 10.91 7.29
CA GLN A 88 -0.30 11.70 6.21
C GLN A 88 0.95 11.00 5.67
N ASP A 89 0.98 10.76 4.37
CA ASP A 89 2.11 10.24 3.61
C ASP A 89 2.94 11.37 3.00
N LEU A 90 4.15 11.04 2.55
CA LEU A 90 5.04 11.94 1.82
C LEU A 90 5.37 11.36 0.44
N ALA A 91 5.08 12.11 -0.61
CA ALA A 91 5.59 11.85 -1.95
C ALA A 91 6.73 12.83 -2.27
N VAL A 92 7.86 12.32 -2.75
CA VAL A 92 9.05 13.13 -3.02
C VAL A 92 9.76 12.66 -4.29
N ILE A 93 10.14 13.61 -5.14
CA ILE A 93 10.88 13.35 -6.39
C ILE A 93 12.36 13.24 -6.05
N LEU A 94 12.94 12.08 -6.38
CA LEU A 94 14.32 11.73 -6.07
C LEU A 94 15.10 11.36 -7.33
N LYS A 95 16.43 11.47 -7.24
CA LYS A 95 17.39 10.90 -8.17
C LYS A 95 18.43 10.05 -7.43
N PRO A 96 19.04 9.06 -8.08
CA PRO A 96 20.03 8.23 -7.45
C PRO A 96 21.30 9.04 -7.13
N ALA A 97 21.86 8.82 -5.95
CA ALA A 97 23.18 9.33 -5.56
C ALA A 97 24.24 8.22 -5.62
N LYS A 98 23.86 6.99 -5.23
CA LYS A 98 24.72 5.80 -5.31
C LYS A 98 23.91 4.65 -5.91
N LEU A 99 24.17 4.27 -7.15
CA LEU A 99 23.42 3.25 -7.90
C LEU A 99 23.50 1.85 -7.28
N ASP A 100 24.64 1.48 -6.74
CA ASP A 100 24.84 0.22 -6.05
C ASP A 100 23.93 0.06 -4.84
N LEU A 101 23.71 1.14 -4.09
CA LEU A 101 22.80 1.16 -2.96
C LEU A 101 21.33 1.20 -3.40
N MET A 102 21.03 1.88 -4.53
CA MET A 102 19.66 1.91 -5.09
C MET A 102 19.23 0.55 -5.64
N ASN A 103 20.16 -0.19 -6.24
CA ASN A 103 19.92 -1.45 -6.94
C ASN A 103 20.41 -2.68 -6.17
N GLN A 104 20.53 -2.57 -4.85
CA GLN A 104 20.87 -3.73 -4.02
C GLN A 104 19.81 -4.84 -4.14
N GLU A 105 20.20 -6.09 -3.91
CA GLU A 105 19.34 -7.26 -4.12
C GLU A 105 18.06 -7.23 -3.28
N LEU A 106 18.14 -6.75 -2.04
CA LEU A 106 17.01 -6.64 -1.10
C LEU A 106 16.91 -5.20 -0.55
N PRO A 107 16.43 -4.24 -1.36
CA PRO A 107 16.25 -2.88 -0.87
C PRO A 107 15.11 -2.81 0.15
N PRO A 108 15.19 -1.90 1.12
CA PRO A 108 14.12 -1.72 2.11
C PRO A 108 12.88 -1.00 1.54
N TRP A 109 12.83 -0.78 0.24
CA TRP A 109 11.69 -0.16 -0.47
C TRP A 109 11.17 -1.05 -1.59
N LEU A 110 9.91 -0.82 -1.99
CA LEU A 110 9.23 -1.57 -3.03
C LEU A 110 9.30 -0.83 -4.37
N VAL A 111 10.10 -1.34 -5.32
CA VAL A 111 10.17 -0.73 -6.66
C VAL A 111 8.97 -1.14 -7.51
N ARG A 112 8.35 -0.17 -8.19
CA ARG A 112 7.20 -0.37 -9.09
C ARG A 112 7.33 0.47 -10.36
N GLN A 113 6.67 0.02 -11.42
CA GLN A 113 6.55 0.75 -12.69
C GLN A 113 5.06 0.88 -13.05
N PRO A 114 4.31 1.80 -12.44
CA PRO A 114 2.84 1.85 -12.55
C PRO A 114 2.31 2.04 -13.96
N ARG A 115 3.09 2.65 -14.87
CA ARG A 115 2.71 2.85 -16.27
C ARG A 115 3.05 1.67 -17.18
N ASN A 116 3.78 0.68 -16.69
CA ASN A 116 4.15 -0.50 -17.46
C ASN A 116 3.24 -1.67 -17.08
N ASN A 117 2.15 -1.85 -17.82
CA ASN A 117 1.18 -2.93 -17.62
C ASN A 117 1.71 -4.32 -18.05
N LYS A 118 2.87 -4.40 -18.69
CA LYS A 118 3.54 -5.68 -18.95
C LYS A 118 4.22 -6.08 -17.64
N ALA A 119 3.53 -6.93 -16.90
CA ALA A 119 3.97 -7.43 -15.61
C ALA A 119 5.33 -8.16 -15.69
N SER A 120 6.40 -7.39 -15.73
CA SER A 120 7.69 -7.92 -15.29
C SER A 120 7.60 -8.12 -13.78
N ARG A 121 7.78 -9.35 -13.32
CA ARG A 121 7.79 -9.65 -11.87
C ARG A 121 8.92 -8.93 -11.15
N THR A 122 9.96 -8.56 -11.87
CA THR A 122 11.10 -7.82 -11.35
C THR A 122 11.19 -6.49 -12.10
N PRO A 123 11.05 -5.35 -11.43
CA PRO A 123 11.27 -4.04 -12.04
C PRO A 123 12.70 -3.94 -12.57
N ALA A 124 12.88 -3.25 -13.71
CA ALA A 124 14.21 -2.94 -14.19
C ALA A 124 14.99 -2.11 -13.15
N PRO A 125 16.30 -2.27 -13.03
CA PRO A 125 17.13 -1.47 -12.14
C PRO A 125 16.97 0.03 -12.42
N ILE A 126 17.26 0.85 -11.40
CA ILE A 126 17.27 2.31 -11.54
C ILE A 126 18.52 2.72 -12.28
N GLU A 127 18.36 3.57 -13.31
CA GLU A 127 19.44 4.09 -14.10
C GLU A 127 20.07 5.36 -13.48
N LYS A 128 21.30 5.67 -13.85
CA LYS A 128 22.08 6.78 -13.25
C LYS A 128 21.38 8.14 -13.32
N ASP A 129 20.74 8.41 -14.45
CA ASP A 129 20.09 9.70 -14.71
C ASP A 129 18.56 9.61 -14.60
N GLU A 130 18.06 8.52 -14.01
CA GLU A 130 16.64 8.30 -13.84
C GLU A 130 16.11 9.04 -12.63
N THR A 131 15.05 9.82 -12.83
CA THR A 131 14.28 10.43 -11.75
C THR A 131 13.08 9.54 -11.43
N PHE A 132 12.78 9.36 -10.14
CA PHE A 132 11.68 8.53 -9.66
C PHE A 132 10.91 9.22 -8.54
N LEU A 133 9.67 8.82 -8.34
CA LEU A 133 8.85 9.28 -7.23
C LEU A 133 8.94 8.27 -6.09
N ALA A 134 9.34 8.73 -4.91
CA ALA A 134 9.25 7.92 -3.70
C ALA A 134 8.00 8.31 -2.92
N VAL A 135 7.23 7.30 -2.46
CA VAL A 135 6.10 7.53 -1.54
C VAL A 135 6.40 6.81 -0.24
N ILE A 136 6.52 7.56 0.84
CA ILE A 136 6.75 7.09 2.20
C ILE A 136 5.41 7.11 2.91
N HIS A 137 4.88 5.95 3.26
CA HIS A 137 3.63 5.85 4.01
C HIS A 137 3.83 6.29 5.45
N GLY A 138 2.89 7.08 5.94
CA GLY A 138 2.87 7.56 7.31
C GLY A 138 2.62 6.43 8.31
N PHE A 139 2.99 6.69 9.56
CA PHE A 139 2.76 5.76 10.66
C PHE A 139 2.50 6.52 11.96
N GLY A 140 1.56 6.05 12.75
CA GLY A 140 1.27 6.61 14.07
C GLY A 140 0.87 8.08 14.05
N ALA A 141 1.08 8.76 15.17
CA ALA A 141 0.67 10.15 15.36
C ALA A 141 1.55 11.18 14.64
N ASN A 142 2.78 10.81 14.27
CA ASN A 142 3.72 11.68 13.58
C ASN A 142 3.71 11.50 12.06
N HIS A 143 2.87 10.57 11.55
CA HIS A 143 2.67 10.33 10.13
C HIS A 143 3.99 9.95 9.42
N TRP A 144 4.28 10.50 8.24
CA TRP A 144 5.54 10.26 7.53
C TRP A 144 6.80 10.76 8.26
N ARG A 145 6.64 11.61 9.30
CA ARG A 145 7.73 12.09 10.17
C ARG A 145 8.13 11.08 11.22
N ASP A 146 7.28 10.08 11.47
CA ASP A 146 7.56 9.04 12.46
C ASP A 146 8.81 8.24 12.07
N PRO A 147 9.73 7.95 13.01
CA PRO A 147 10.90 7.12 12.72
C PRO A 147 10.54 5.71 12.23
N ASP A 148 9.38 5.19 12.61
CA ASP A 148 8.88 3.88 12.21
C ASP A 148 8.09 3.91 10.88
N ALA A 149 7.89 5.07 10.27
CA ALA A 149 7.34 5.23 8.93
C ALA A 149 8.36 4.79 7.87
N THR A 150 8.48 3.49 7.67
CA THR A 150 9.50 2.87 6.79
C THR A 150 8.94 2.28 5.51
N GLN A 151 7.61 2.04 5.44
CA GLN A 151 7.00 1.50 4.24
C GLN A 151 7.12 2.50 3.08
N THR A 152 7.91 2.14 2.09
CA THR A 152 8.26 3.06 1.00
C THR A 152 8.13 2.39 -0.35
N PHE A 153 7.53 3.11 -1.30
CA PHE A 153 7.45 2.74 -2.71
C PHE A 153 8.35 3.65 -3.53
N VAL A 154 9.11 3.05 -4.44
CA VAL A 154 9.90 3.73 -5.47
C VAL A 154 9.22 3.51 -6.81
N LEU A 155 8.68 4.56 -7.39
CA LEU A 155 7.82 4.53 -8.57
C LEU A 155 8.58 5.08 -9.77
N LYS A 156 8.87 4.20 -10.74
CA LYS A 156 9.63 4.50 -11.95
C LYS A 156 8.71 4.95 -13.09
N GLY A 157 9.22 5.86 -13.94
CA GLY A 157 8.56 6.29 -15.17
C GLY A 157 7.27 7.08 -14.96
N VAL A 158 7.09 7.67 -13.78
CA VAL A 158 5.89 8.44 -13.41
C VAL A 158 6.18 9.89 -13.02
N VAL A 159 7.44 10.28 -13.01
CA VAL A 159 7.82 11.68 -12.73
C VAL A 159 7.64 12.52 -13.99
N GLY A 160 6.98 13.66 -13.83
CA GLY A 160 6.70 14.59 -14.90
C GLY A 160 6.57 16.03 -14.39
N GLN A 161 5.58 16.74 -14.88
CA GLN A 161 5.27 18.12 -14.49
C GLN A 161 3.91 18.20 -13.80
N ASN A 162 3.67 19.30 -13.09
CA ASN A 162 2.39 19.59 -12.43
C ASN A 162 2.05 18.60 -11.31
N LEU A 163 3.05 18.19 -10.52
CA LEU A 163 2.85 17.34 -9.35
C LEU A 163 1.83 17.97 -8.39
N LYS A 164 0.72 17.29 -8.14
CA LYS A 164 -0.39 17.81 -7.33
C LYS A 164 -1.15 16.70 -6.62
N VAL A 165 -1.64 16.97 -5.41
CA VAL A 165 -2.58 16.09 -4.70
C VAL A 165 -4.01 16.36 -5.19
N HIS A 166 -4.77 15.29 -5.34
CA HIS A 166 -6.21 15.32 -5.59
C HIS A 166 -6.89 14.39 -4.58
N SER A 167 -7.84 14.92 -3.84
CA SER A 167 -8.66 14.06 -2.99
C SER A 167 -9.48 13.10 -3.85
N SER A 168 -9.71 11.88 -3.35
CA SER A 168 -10.51 10.87 -4.06
C SER A 168 -11.93 11.38 -4.38
N ASN A 169 -12.52 12.19 -3.49
CA ASN A 169 -13.84 12.77 -3.68
C ASN A 169 -13.86 13.83 -4.78
N GLU A 170 -12.90 14.77 -4.78
CA GLU A 170 -12.78 15.78 -5.84
C GLU A 170 -12.51 15.14 -7.19
N PHE A 171 -11.63 14.13 -7.22
CA PHE A 171 -11.33 13.37 -8.43
C PHE A 171 -12.59 12.69 -8.98
N ALA A 172 -13.35 11.99 -8.15
CA ALA A 172 -14.59 11.32 -8.55
C ALA A 172 -15.63 12.33 -9.07
N SER A 173 -15.80 13.45 -8.39
CA SER A 173 -16.75 14.51 -8.76
C SER A 173 -16.38 15.16 -10.10
N ALA A 174 -15.11 15.48 -10.31
CA ALA A 174 -14.61 16.09 -11.55
C ALA A 174 -14.68 15.16 -12.77
N ASN A 175 -14.78 13.86 -12.55
CA ASN A 175 -14.82 12.84 -13.60
C ASN A 175 -16.13 12.03 -13.59
N SER A 176 -17.22 12.60 -13.07
CA SER A 176 -18.51 11.92 -13.03
C SER A 176 -18.93 11.44 -14.43
N GLY A 177 -19.49 10.24 -14.50
CA GLY A 177 -19.90 9.61 -15.75
C GLY A 177 -18.78 8.90 -16.53
N LYS A 178 -17.53 8.94 -16.07
CA LYS A 178 -16.42 8.17 -16.63
C LYS A 178 -16.18 6.90 -15.80
N LYS A 179 -15.54 5.93 -16.43
CA LYS A 179 -14.98 4.79 -15.68
C LYS A 179 -13.76 5.29 -14.89
N LEU A 180 -13.75 5.06 -13.61
CA LEU A 180 -12.71 5.53 -12.70
C LEU A 180 -12.09 4.36 -11.93
N PRO A 181 -10.81 4.46 -11.56
CA PRO A 181 -10.21 3.56 -10.59
C PRO A 181 -10.89 3.72 -9.22
N ARG A 182 -10.66 2.77 -8.34
CA ARG A 182 -11.10 2.81 -6.94
C ARG A 182 -9.88 3.06 -6.03
N PRO A 183 -9.41 4.30 -5.89
CA PRO A 183 -8.32 4.62 -5.00
C PRO A 183 -8.73 4.37 -3.55
N GLN A 184 -7.76 3.99 -2.71
CA GLN A 184 -7.98 3.85 -1.27
C GLN A 184 -7.84 5.20 -0.55
N GLY A 185 -7.02 6.12 -1.10
CA GLY A 185 -6.76 7.44 -0.55
C GLY A 185 -6.70 8.52 -1.61
N ASP A 186 -5.93 9.56 -1.35
CA ASP A 186 -5.65 10.65 -2.28
C ASP A 186 -4.89 10.17 -3.52
N LEU A 187 -5.01 10.90 -4.62
CA LEU A 187 -4.29 10.63 -5.85
C LEU A 187 -3.18 11.67 -6.06
N ILE A 188 -2.12 11.24 -6.73
CA ILE A 188 -1.05 12.13 -7.17
C ILE A 188 -1.21 12.38 -8.67
N GLY A 189 -1.57 13.61 -9.02
CA GLY A 189 -1.67 14.05 -10.41
C GLY A 189 -0.31 14.42 -10.97
N GLU A 190 -0.03 14.01 -12.21
CA GLU A 190 1.22 14.25 -12.92
C GLU A 190 0.98 14.40 -14.42
N THR A 191 1.86 15.13 -15.11
CA THR A 191 1.90 15.18 -16.58
C THR A 191 3.20 14.57 -17.06
N VAL A 192 3.16 13.30 -17.46
CA VAL A 192 4.35 12.54 -17.86
C VAL A 192 4.43 12.47 -19.38
N ALA A 193 5.51 12.99 -19.96
CA ALA A 193 5.71 13.07 -21.41
C ALA A 193 4.51 13.71 -22.16
N GLY A 194 3.97 14.80 -21.60
CA GLY A 194 2.83 15.52 -22.14
C GLY A 194 1.46 14.88 -21.93
N THR A 195 1.40 13.72 -21.26
CA THR A 195 0.14 13.02 -20.97
C THR A 195 -0.22 13.20 -19.49
N PRO A 196 -1.33 13.88 -19.17
CA PRO A 196 -1.82 13.97 -17.81
C PRO A 196 -2.36 12.61 -17.34
N GLY A 197 -2.11 12.28 -16.07
CA GLY A 197 -2.61 11.07 -15.44
C GLY A 197 -2.48 11.14 -13.93
N TYR A 198 -2.84 10.06 -13.28
CA TYR A 198 -2.90 10.01 -11.83
C TYR A 198 -2.31 8.70 -11.31
N LEU A 199 -1.47 8.83 -10.31
CA LEU A 199 -1.07 7.71 -9.47
C LEU A 199 -2.11 7.53 -8.36
N TYR A 200 -2.48 6.30 -8.09
CA TYR A 200 -3.37 5.94 -7.01
C TYR A 200 -2.93 4.64 -6.35
N PHE A 201 -3.18 4.54 -5.06
CA PHE A 201 -2.94 3.32 -4.29
C PHE A 201 -4.20 2.47 -4.24
N ALA A 202 -4.06 1.19 -4.59
CA ALA A 202 -5.11 0.19 -4.49
C ALA A 202 -4.48 -1.20 -4.39
N GLN A 203 -5.10 -2.10 -3.59
CA GLN A 203 -4.66 -3.49 -3.46
C GLN A 203 -3.16 -3.62 -3.12
N ALA A 204 -2.70 -2.80 -2.17
CA ALA A 204 -1.33 -2.75 -1.66
C ALA A 204 -0.25 -2.40 -2.70
N THR A 205 -0.61 -1.67 -3.76
CA THR A 205 0.33 -1.20 -4.77
C THR A 205 -0.11 0.12 -5.40
N TYR A 206 0.84 0.81 -6.05
CA TYR A 206 0.54 1.98 -6.87
C TYR A 206 0.26 1.58 -8.31
N SER A 207 -0.77 2.20 -8.90
CA SER A 207 -1.18 2.05 -10.29
C SER A 207 -1.31 3.42 -10.95
N TRP A 208 -1.27 3.43 -12.29
CA TRP A 208 -1.42 4.64 -13.09
C TRP A 208 -2.80 4.65 -13.74
N TYR A 209 -3.51 5.75 -13.59
CA TYR A 209 -4.73 6.04 -14.33
C TYR A 209 -4.45 7.07 -15.42
N ASP A 210 -4.66 6.67 -16.67
CA ASP A 210 -4.70 7.57 -17.84
C ASP A 210 -6.16 7.74 -18.25
N PRO A 211 -6.73 8.98 -18.14
CA PRO A 211 -8.12 9.22 -18.50
C PRO A 211 -8.51 8.89 -19.95
N LYS A 212 -7.54 8.77 -20.85
CA LYS A 212 -7.77 8.47 -22.27
C LYS A 212 -7.80 6.97 -22.57
N THR A 213 -7.07 6.18 -21.80
CA THR A 213 -6.83 4.77 -22.12
C THR A 213 -7.32 3.79 -21.04
N PHE A 214 -7.88 4.31 -19.93
CA PHE A 214 -8.28 3.47 -18.82
C PHE A 214 -9.41 2.52 -19.22
N ASP A 215 -9.13 1.23 -19.05
CA ASP A 215 -10.10 0.14 -19.18
C ASP A 215 -10.16 -0.64 -17.85
N ASP A 216 -11.38 -0.81 -17.35
CA ASP A 216 -11.69 -1.47 -16.07
C ASP A 216 -11.20 -2.93 -16.01
N SER A 217 -10.99 -3.57 -17.18
CA SER A 217 -10.44 -4.92 -17.26
C SER A 217 -9.02 -5.05 -16.71
N GLN A 218 -8.30 -3.92 -16.58
CA GLN A 218 -6.93 -3.87 -16.04
C GLN A 218 -6.88 -3.61 -14.54
N SER A 219 -8.00 -3.25 -13.92
CA SER A 219 -8.08 -2.91 -12.50
C SER A 219 -8.22 -4.12 -11.58
N ALA A 220 -8.38 -5.33 -12.13
CA ALA A 220 -8.48 -6.57 -11.36
C ALA A 220 -7.17 -7.37 -11.47
N PRO A 221 -6.30 -7.38 -10.44
CA PRO A 221 -5.26 -8.39 -10.38
C PRO A 221 -5.93 -9.75 -10.20
N GLY A 222 -5.82 -10.62 -11.23
CA GLY A 222 -6.31 -12.00 -11.17
C GLY A 222 -7.45 -12.37 -12.12
N ALA A 223 -7.80 -11.57 -13.10
CA ALA A 223 -8.60 -12.04 -14.22
C ALA A 223 -7.80 -13.08 -15.01
N PHE A 224 -7.83 -14.32 -14.55
CA PHE A 224 -7.37 -15.46 -15.34
C PHE A 224 -8.13 -15.44 -16.66
N HIS A 225 -7.42 -15.15 -17.72
CA HIS A 225 -7.92 -15.30 -19.06
C HIS A 225 -8.30 -16.77 -19.23
N LYS A 226 -9.60 -17.09 -19.11
CA LYS A 226 -10.12 -18.38 -19.56
C LYS A 226 -9.90 -18.41 -21.07
N SER A 227 -8.74 -18.91 -21.47
CA SER A 227 -8.50 -19.32 -22.85
C SER A 227 -9.61 -20.26 -23.24
N ARG A 228 -10.49 -19.82 -24.12
CA ARG A 228 -11.43 -20.66 -24.83
C ARG A 228 -10.61 -21.59 -25.72
N MET A 229 -10.39 -22.83 -25.25
CA MET A 229 -10.08 -23.92 -26.18
C MET A 229 -11.31 -24.14 -27.06
N LYS A 230 -11.13 -23.89 -28.35
CA LYS A 230 -11.96 -24.43 -29.42
C LYS A 230 -11.33 -25.75 -29.88
#